data_a7706fd11b38808d00b6e47f6764644f
#
_entry.id   a7706fd11b38808d00b6e47f6764644f
#
_cell.length_a   1.000
_cell.length_b   1.000
_cell.length_c   1.000
_cell.angle_alpha   90.00
_cell.angle_beta   90.00
_cell.angle_gamma   90.00
#
_symmetry.space_group_name_H-M   'P 1'
#
loop_
_entity.id
_entity.type
_entity.pdbx_description
1 polymer ?
#
loop_
_entity_poly.entity_id
_entity_poly.type
_entity_poly.pdbx_seq_one_letter_code
_entity_poly.pdbx_strand_id
1 'polypeptide(L)'
;MWATEDEGLTGVTFDSDGHSLVGVLYLARGEEPKPTVLLLHGCPGLEKNLDLAVRLRDRGWNALLFHYRGCWGSAGRYDLRTIPRDVTAAIDHLAGCPRVDAGRIAVLGHSMGGWAALVTAAVEPRLQAIAVYGAAARLGAVTRLSPDRIEHEFTRFLATTPEEFAVQLNMVAERMDGLAAAAAIEPRPLLVVHGTADRWVPVAQARELRERAGPSCCYVEVEGADHAFSWHRAELGDLIVGWLNEAVTG
;
A
#
# COMPACT_ATOMS: atom_id res chain seq x y z
N MET A 1 19.25 -12.45 7.57
CA MET A 1 18.99 -13.30 8.77
C MET A 1 17.57 -12.96 9.20
N TRP A 2 16.68 -13.94 9.31
CA TRP A 2 15.30 -13.74 9.76
C TRP A 2 15.27 -13.65 11.29
N ALA A 3 14.26 -12.92 11.84
CA ALA A 3 14.09 -12.76 13.28
C ALA A 3 13.94 -14.11 14.01
N THR A 4 14.44 -14.17 15.24
CA THR A 4 14.25 -15.29 16.15
C THR A 4 12.82 -15.32 16.71
N GLU A 5 12.40 -16.44 17.33
CA GLU A 5 11.03 -16.69 17.82
C GLU A 5 10.49 -15.64 18.80
N ASP A 6 11.38 -14.96 19.54
CA ASP A 6 11.02 -13.98 20.58
C ASP A 6 10.87 -12.55 20.05
N GLU A 7 11.23 -12.29 18.77
CA GLU A 7 11.19 -10.95 18.19
C GLU A 7 9.87 -10.73 17.46
N GLY A 8 8.96 -9.98 18.05
CA GLY A 8 7.70 -9.57 17.40
C GLY A 8 7.88 -8.47 16.34
N LEU A 9 9.13 -8.04 16.06
CA LEU A 9 9.47 -7.00 15.09
C LEU A 9 10.95 -7.15 14.68
N THR A 10 11.22 -7.09 13.37
CA THR A 10 12.58 -7.13 12.83
C THR A 10 12.76 -6.14 11.68
N GLY A 11 13.94 -5.49 11.62
CA GLY A 11 14.36 -4.74 10.44
C GLY A 11 14.66 -5.70 9.29
N VAL A 12 14.22 -5.36 8.10
CA VAL A 12 14.49 -6.13 6.88
C VAL A 12 15.15 -5.28 5.82
N THR A 13 15.96 -5.92 5.00
CA THR A 13 16.56 -5.32 3.82
C THR A 13 16.48 -6.33 2.68
N PHE A 14 16.05 -5.88 1.51
CA PHE A 14 15.94 -6.74 0.32
C PHE A 14 16.30 -5.95 -0.94
N ASP A 15 16.64 -6.66 -1.99
CA ASP A 15 17.02 -6.07 -3.28
C ASP A 15 15.79 -5.84 -4.18
N SER A 16 15.79 -4.71 -4.89
CA SER A 16 14.90 -4.42 -6.00
C SER A 16 15.69 -3.79 -7.14
N ASP A 17 15.90 -4.53 -8.22
CA ASP A 17 16.68 -4.11 -9.40
C ASP A 17 18.10 -3.55 -9.03
N GLY A 18 18.81 -4.18 -8.09
CA GLY A 18 20.13 -3.76 -7.62
C GLY A 18 20.13 -2.62 -6.60
N HIS A 19 18.95 -2.23 -6.09
CA HIS A 19 18.80 -1.23 -5.03
C HIS A 19 18.35 -1.88 -3.72
N SER A 20 19.06 -1.61 -2.63
CA SER A 20 18.71 -2.08 -1.30
C SER A 20 17.53 -1.28 -0.74
N LEU A 21 16.40 -1.94 -0.50
CA LEU A 21 15.22 -1.36 0.13
C LEU A 21 15.18 -1.76 1.60
N VAL A 22 14.70 -0.86 2.46
CA VAL A 22 14.61 -1.07 3.90
C VAL A 22 13.16 -1.14 4.35
N GLY A 23 12.90 -1.96 5.36
CA GLY A 23 11.57 -2.13 5.92
C GLY A 23 11.59 -2.68 7.33
N VAL A 24 10.40 -2.88 7.87
CA VAL A 24 10.17 -3.49 9.18
C VAL A 24 9.09 -4.56 9.02
N LEU A 25 9.42 -5.79 9.44
CA LEU A 25 8.49 -6.90 9.48
C LEU A 25 8.00 -7.09 10.92
N TYR A 26 6.70 -6.92 11.12
CA TYR A 26 5.98 -7.26 12.34
C TYR A 26 5.57 -8.72 12.26
N LEU A 27 5.94 -9.51 13.27
CA LEU A 27 5.68 -10.94 13.33
C LEU A 27 4.61 -11.25 14.37
N ALA A 28 3.55 -11.91 13.95
CA ALA A 28 2.55 -12.47 14.84
C ALA A 28 3.13 -13.62 15.67
N ARG A 29 2.54 -13.88 16.82
CA ARG A 29 2.96 -14.96 17.74
C ARG A 29 2.75 -16.34 17.11
N GLY A 30 3.60 -17.29 17.53
CA GLY A 30 3.60 -18.69 17.07
C GLY A 30 4.65 -18.92 15.98
N GLU A 31 5.09 -20.15 15.82
CA GLU A 31 6.18 -20.55 14.90
C GLU A 31 5.68 -20.85 13.48
N GLU A 32 4.41 -21.20 13.34
CA GLU A 32 3.82 -21.55 12.06
C GLU A 32 3.79 -20.35 11.10
N PRO A 33 3.92 -20.59 9.79
CA PRO A 33 3.78 -19.54 8.78
C PRO A 33 2.43 -18.84 8.89
N LYS A 34 2.45 -17.51 8.95
CA LYS A 34 1.25 -16.68 9.13
C LYS A 34 0.83 -16.00 7.83
N PRO A 35 -0.48 -15.72 7.67
CA PRO A 35 -0.92 -14.80 6.64
C PRO A 35 -0.24 -13.44 6.84
N THR A 36 0.09 -12.77 5.75
CA THR A 36 0.94 -11.56 5.81
C THR A 36 0.35 -10.44 4.96
N VAL A 37 0.32 -9.23 5.53
CA VAL A 37 -0.09 -8.02 4.82
C VAL A 37 1.14 -7.19 4.46
N LEU A 38 1.28 -6.84 3.19
CA LEU A 38 2.24 -5.85 2.70
C LEU A 38 1.61 -4.46 2.79
N LEU A 39 2.18 -3.57 3.60
CA LEU A 39 1.70 -2.20 3.81
C LEU A 39 2.40 -1.22 2.87
N LEU A 40 1.64 -0.54 2.02
CA LEU A 40 2.14 0.43 1.05
C LEU A 40 1.75 1.84 1.49
N HIS A 41 2.76 2.63 1.89
CA HIS A 41 2.56 4.00 2.33
C HIS A 41 2.24 4.95 1.16
N GLY A 42 1.60 6.09 1.48
CA GLY A 42 1.37 7.18 0.55
C GLY A 42 2.63 7.98 0.24
N CYS A 43 2.51 9.06 -0.50
CA CYS A 43 3.59 10.01 -0.77
C CYS A 43 3.45 11.22 0.18
N PRO A 44 4.53 11.68 0.81
CA PRO A 44 5.92 11.22 0.76
C PRO A 44 6.29 10.11 1.78
N GLY A 45 5.34 9.43 2.40
CA GLY A 45 5.59 8.37 3.35
C GLY A 45 5.74 8.84 4.81
N LEU A 46 5.13 9.97 5.17
CA LEU A 46 5.07 10.43 6.55
C LEU A 46 4.14 9.56 7.39
N GLU A 47 2.95 9.26 6.86
CA GLU A 47 2.04 8.28 7.43
C GLU A 47 2.47 6.86 7.00
N LYS A 48 2.95 6.08 7.95
CA LYS A 48 3.54 4.76 7.72
C LYS A 48 2.64 3.61 8.13
N ASN A 49 1.46 3.88 8.69
CA ASN A 49 0.50 2.87 9.12
C ASN A 49 1.04 1.88 10.18
N LEU A 50 1.91 2.36 11.07
CA LEU A 50 2.50 1.53 12.13
C LEU A 50 1.45 0.99 13.11
N ASP A 51 0.41 1.76 13.38
CA ASP A 51 -0.74 1.37 14.20
C ASP A 51 -1.50 0.20 13.56
N LEU A 52 -1.69 0.21 12.24
CA LEU A 52 -2.30 -0.90 11.49
C LEU A 52 -1.39 -2.13 11.51
N ALA A 53 -0.06 -1.96 11.37
CA ALA A 53 0.89 -3.07 11.47
C ALA A 53 0.81 -3.76 12.85
N VAL A 54 0.79 -2.98 13.93
CA VAL A 54 0.63 -3.50 15.30
C VAL A 54 -0.71 -4.23 15.46
N ARG A 55 -1.80 -3.63 14.99
CA ARG A 55 -3.13 -4.23 15.07
C ARG A 55 -3.24 -5.54 14.30
N LEU A 56 -2.68 -5.61 13.09
CA LEU A 56 -2.60 -6.83 12.28
C LEU A 56 -1.83 -7.91 13.02
N ARG A 57 -0.63 -7.60 13.53
CA ARG A 57 0.19 -8.52 14.31
C ARG A 57 -0.57 -9.10 15.51
N ASP A 58 -1.25 -8.25 16.26
CA ASP A 58 -1.99 -8.65 17.47
C ASP A 58 -3.23 -9.51 17.14
N ARG A 59 -3.63 -9.55 15.85
CA ARG A 59 -4.72 -10.38 15.32
C ARG A 59 -4.24 -11.57 14.49
N GLY A 60 -2.95 -11.93 14.60
CA GLY A 60 -2.38 -13.14 14.01
C GLY A 60 -1.87 -13.00 12.58
N TRP A 61 -1.74 -11.78 12.07
CA TRP A 61 -1.16 -11.48 10.76
C TRP A 61 0.26 -10.95 10.90
N ASN A 62 1.17 -11.39 10.06
CA ASN A 62 2.39 -10.61 9.87
C ASN A 62 2.10 -9.34 9.06
N ALA A 63 2.93 -8.31 9.23
CA ALA A 63 2.80 -7.09 8.46
C ALA A 63 4.20 -6.58 8.06
N LEU A 64 4.45 -6.45 6.76
CA LEU A 64 5.67 -5.82 6.24
C LEU A 64 5.35 -4.39 5.81
N LEU A 65 6.00 -3.42 6.43
CA LEU A 65 6.11 -2.06 5.95
C LEU A 65 7.51 -1.88 5.37
N PHE A 66 7.62 -1.36 4.15
CA PHE A 66 8.91 -1.02 3.55
C PHE A 66 8.86 0.35 2.89
N HIS A 67 10.01 0.89 2.54
CA HIS A 67 10.14 2.16 1.84
C HIS A 67 10.59 1.93 0.41
N TYR A 68 9.88 2.55 -0.54
CA TYR A 68 10.22 2.50 -1.96
C TYR A 68 11.63 3.06 -2.21
N ARG A 69 12.25 2.69 -3.32
CA ARG A 69 13.57 3.24 -3.68
C ARG A 69 13.58 4.76 -3.63
N GLY A 70 14.70 5.32 -3.17
CA GLY A 70 14.89 6.76 -3.09
C GLY A 70 14.10 7.46 -1.99
N CYS A 71 13.51 6.75 -1.01
CA CYS A 71 12.90 7.37 0.16
C CYS A 71 13.24 6.65 1.47
N TRP A 72 13.29 7.41 2.55
CA TRP A 72 13.38 6.95 3.95
C TRP A 72 14.47 5.90 4.25
N GLY A 73 15.63 6.00 3.59
CA GLY A 73 16.78 5.11 3.79
C GLY A 73 16.90 3.99 2.77
N SER A 74 15.92 3.75 1.93
CA SER A 74 16.05 2.89 0.77
C SER A 74 16.96 3.53 -0.29
N ALA A 75 17.82 2.72 -0.91
CA ALA A 75 18.76 3.17 -1.93
C ALA A 75 18.06 3.58 -3.24
N GLY A 76 18.81 4.18 -4.15
CA GLY A 76 18.35 4.56 -5.48
C GLY A 76 17.70 5.94 -5.55
N ARG A 77 17.02 6.21 -6.66
CA ARG A 77 16.25 7.43 -6.89
C ARG A 77 14.75 7.12 -6.86
N TYR A 78 13.98 8.04 -6.31
CA TYR A 78 12.53 7.91 -6.27
C TYR A 78 11.95 8.06 -7.68
N ASP A 79 11.19 7.06 -8.10
CA ASP A 79 10.52 7.05 -9.40
C ASP A 79 9.20 6.29 -9.30
N LEU A 80 8.09 7.00 -9.50
CA LEU A 80 6.74 6.41 -9.47
C LEU A 80 6.58 5.22 -10.41
N ARG A 81 7.29 5.23 -11.56
CA ARG A 81 7.21 4.17 -12.57
C ARG A 81 7.79 2.84 -12.08
N THR A 82 8.67 2.89 -11.08
CA THR A 82 9.35 1.70 -10.53
C THR A 82 8.71 1.16 -9.26
N ILE A 83 7.79 1.90 -8.64
CA ILE A 83 7.12 1.46 -7.41
C ILE A 83 6.49 0.08 -7.52
N PRO A 84 5.78 -0.31 -8.60
CA PRO A 84 5.25 -1.67 -8.71
C PRO A 84 6.32 -2.76 -8.69
N ARG A 85 7.54 -2.49 -9.20
CA ARG A 85 8.67 -3.42 -9.11
C ARG A 85 9.17 -3.56 -7.68
N ASP A 86 9.24 -2.45 -6.93
CA ASP A 86 9.60 -2.47 -5.52
C ASP A 86 8.58 -3.27 -4.70
N VAL A 87 7.29 -3.15 -5.04
CA VAL A 87 6.22 -3.95 -4.42
C VAL A 87 6.38 -5.44 -4.75
N THR A 88 6.66 -5.79 -6.01
CA THR A 88 6.92 -7.18 -6.42
C THR A 88 8.16 -7.74 -5.69
N ALA A 89 9.25 -6.98 -5.58
CA ALA A 89 10.43 -7.40 -4.82
C ALA A 89 10.12 -7.64 -3.33
N ALA A 90 9.25 -6.82 -2.73
CA ALA A 90 8.78 -7.06 -1.36
C ALA A 90 7.96 -8.35 -1.24
N ILE A 91 7.14 -8.68 -2.23
CA ILE A 91 6.39 -9.94 -2.29
C ILE A 91 7.35 -11.13 -2.44
N ASP A 92 8.38 -11.03 -3.29
CA ASP A 92 9.43 -12.05 -3.44
C ASP A 92 10.16 -12.29 -2.11
N HIS A 93 10.51 -11.21 -1.40
CA HIS A 93 11.12 -11.28 -0.08
C HIS A 93 10.22 -11.99 0.93
N LEU A 94 8.92 -11.63 0.99
CA LEU A 94 7.95 -12.29 1.86
C LEU A 94 7.79 -13.78 1.53
N ALA A 95 7.69 -14.13 0.26
CA ALA A 95 7.54 -15.53 -0.16
C ALA A 95 8.74 -16.41 0.20
N GLY A 96 9.93 -15.81 0.38
CA GLY A 96 11.13 -16.49 0.88
C GLY A 96 11.24 -16.56 2.41
N CYS A 97 10.34 -15.93 3.17
CA CYS A 97 10.39 -15.90 4.63
C CYS A 97 9.72 -17.15 5.24
N PRO A 98 10.42 -17.93 6.07
CA PRO A 98 9.84 -19.13 6.70
C PRO A 98 8.63 -18.85 7.61
N ARG A 99 8.48 -17.61 8.10
CA ARG A 99 7.39 -17.18 8.97
C ARG A 99 6.17 -16.68 8.18
N VAL A 100 6.23 -16.67 6.85
CA VAL A 100 5.18 -16.18 5.95
C VAL A 100 4.54 -17.36 5.23
N ASP A 101 3.22 -17.42 5.26
CA ASP A 101 2.46 -18.28 4.37
C ASP A 101 2.36 -17.62 2.99
N ALA A 102 3.17 -18.07 2.06
CA ALA A 102 3.24 -17.51 0.71
C ALA A 102 1.93 -17.66 -0.08
N GLY A 103 1.04 -18.56 0.32
CA GLY A 103 -0.31 -18.70 -0.24
C GLY A 103 -1.33 -17.71 0.34
N ARG A 104 -0.96 -16.94 1.38
CA ARG A 104 -1.84 -16.00 2.07
C ARG A 104 -1.19 -14.62 2.24
N ILE A 105 -0.73 -14.03 1.13
CA ILE A 105 -0.20 -12.66 1.08
C ILE A 105 -1.29 -11.72 0.59
N ALA A 106 -1.57 -10.68 1.37
CA ALA A 106 -2.45 -9.57 1.02
C ALA A 106 -1.67 -8.25 0.93
N VAL A 107 -2.26 -7.25 0.29
CA VAL A 107 -1.71 -5.89 0.23
C VAL A 107 -2.70 -4.88 0.79
N LEU A 108 -2.19 -3.90 1.55
CA LEU A 108 -2.95 -2.75 2.04
C LEU A 108 -2.25 -1.47 1.62
N GLY A 109 -2.92 -0.65 0.79
CA GLY A 109 -2.37 0.60 0.28
C GLY A 109 -3.12 1.85 0.73
N HIS A 110 -2.39 2.89 1.15
CA HIS A 110 -2.92 4.20 1.47
C HIS A 110 -2.55 5.23 0.40
N SER A 111 -3.51 6.05 -0.03
CA SER A 111 -3.24 7.17 -0.95
C SER A 111 -2.55 6.70 -2.25
N MET A 112 -1.36 7.21 -2.55
CA MET A 112 -0.51 6.74 -3.64
C MET A 112 -0.13 5.24 -3.46
N GLY A 113 0.06 4.76 -2.24
CA GLY A 113 0.23 3.33 -1.96
C GLY A 113 -1.00 2.51 -2.36
N GLY A 114 -2.19 3.09 -2.31
CA GLY A 114 -3.42 2.49 -2.83
C GLY A 114 -3.37 2.33 -4.36
N TRP A 115 -2.90 3.36 -5.09
CA TRP A 115 -2.62 3.23 -6.52
C TRP A 115 -1.58 2.12 -6.79
N ALA A 116 -0.49 2.10 -6.05
CA ALA A 116 0.55 1.08 -6.20
C ALA A 116 0.01 -0.33 -5.94
N ALA A 117 -0.86 -0.51 -4.93
CA ALA A 117 -1.52 -1.78 -4.65
C ALA A 117 -2.38 -2.24 -5.83
N LEU A 118 -3.22 -1.36 -6.39
CA LEU A 118 -4.09 -1.67 -7.52
C LEU A 118 -3.30 -2.07 -8.77
N VAL A 119 -2.32 -1.25 -9.19
CA VAL A 119 -1.57 -1.51 -10.43
C VAL A 119 -0.66 -2.74 -10.32
N THR A 120 -0.12 -3.01 -9.13
CA THR A 120 0.65 -4.23 -8.92
C THR A 120 -0.26 -5.46 -8.87
N ALA A 121 -1.37 -5.41 -8.14
CA ALA A 121 -2.30 -6.53 -8.03
C ALA A 121 -2.89 -6.95 -9.37
N ALA A 122 -3.07 -6.03 -10.32
CA ALA A 122 -3.55 -6.34 -11.66
C ALA A 122 -2.67 -7.36 -12.41
N VAL A 123 -1.37 -7.43 -12.08
CA VAL A 123 -0.39 -8.30 -12.75
C VAL A 123 0.31 -9.27 -11.81
N GLU A 124 0.04 -9.21 -10.50
CA GLU A 124 0.68 -10.04 -9.47
C GLU A 124 -0.35 -11.00 -8.85
N PRO A 125 -0.41 -12.24 -9.35
CA PRO A 125 -1.44 -13.20 -8.93
C PRO A 125 -1.23 -13.78 -7.53
N ARG A 126 -0.05 -13.61 -6.92
CA ARG A 126 0.23 -14.09 -5.56
C ARG A 126 -0.50 -13.30 -4.47
N LEU A 127 -0.95 -12.09 -4.78
CA LEU A 127 -1.78 -11.31 -3.87
C LEU A 127 -3.19 -11.89 -3.82
N GLN A 128 -3.58 -12.43 -2.66
CA GLN A 128 -4.88 -13.09 -2.47
C GLN A 128 -6.01 -12.12 -2.14
N ALA A 129 -5.70 -11.02 -1.48
CA ALA A 129 -6.67 -9.98 -1.15
C ALA A 129 -6.02 -8.60 -1.23
N ILE A 130 -6.78 -7.62 -1.69
CA ILE A 130 -6.31 -6.25 -1.90
C ILE A 130 -7.19 -5.30 -1.08
N ALA A 131 -6.59 -4.52 -0.19
CA ALA A 131 -7.28 -3.47 0.54
C ALA A 131 -6.67 -2.11 0.22
N VAL A 132 -7.50 -1.10 0.00
CA VAL A 132 -7.04 0.27 -0.19
C VAL A 132 -7.89 1.23 0.62
N TYR A 133 -7.26 2.28 1.19
CA TYR A 133 -8.01 3.37 1.81
C TYR A 133 -7.47 4.74 1.40
N GLY A 134 -8.35 5.72 1.24
CA GLY A 134 -8.00 7.02 0.72
C GLY A 134 -7.22 6.95 -0.61
N ALA A 135 -7.45 5.91 -1.41
CA ALA A 135 -6.61 5.58 -2.56
C ALA A 135 -6.71 6.64 -3.67
N ALA A 136 -5.55 7.11 -4.13
CA ALA A 136 -5.43 7.98 -5.29
C ALA A 136 -5.42 7.14 -6.58
N ALA A 137 -6.55 6.52 -6.92
CA ALA A 137 -6.67 5.65 -8.09
C ALA A 137 -6.24 6.35 -9.40
N ARG A 138 -6.41 7.68 -9.47
CA ARG A 138 -5.89 8.56 -10.53
C ARG A 138 -4.93 9.59 -9.95
N LEU A 139 -3.66 9.52 -10.30
CA LEU A 139 -2.63 10.45 -9.83
C LEU A 139 -2.63 11.81 -10.57
N GLY A 140 -3.42 11.96 -11.63
CA GLY A 140 -3.42 13.15 -12.48
C GLY A 140 -3.85 14.47 -11.81
N ALA A 141 -4.52 14.43 -10.66
CA ALA A 141 -4.88 15.66 -9.94
C ALA A 141 -3.65 16.40 -9.38
N VAL A 142 -2.58 15.68 -9.03
CA VAL A 142 -1.33 16.23 -8.51
C VAL A 142 -0.54 16.99 -9.58
N THR A 143 -0.72 16.65 -10.86
CA THR A 143 0.00 17.29 -11.99
C THR A 143 -0.32 18.79 -12.15
N ARG A 144 -1.38 19.27 -11.50
CA ARG A 144 -1.81 20.68 -11.56
C ARG A 144 -1.21 21.56 -10.47
N LEU A 145 -0.39 21.00 -9.59
CA LEU A 145 0.27 21.75 -8.53
C LEU A 145 1.49 22.50 -9.07
N SER A 146 1.80 23.66 -8.47
CA SER A 146 3.04 24.38 -8.79
C SER A 146 4.27 23.59 -8.30
N PRO A 147 5.47 23.81 -8.90
CA PRO A 147 6.70 23.16 -8.45
C PRO A 147 6.96 23.35 -6.96
N ASP A 148 6.75 24.56 -6.41
CA ASP A 148 6.93 24.84 -4.98
C ASP A 148 6.01 23.99 -4.09
N ARG A 149 4.77 23.78 -4.52
CA ARG A 149 3.85 22.89 -3.80
C ARG A 149 4.25 21.43 -3.94
N ILE A 150 4.71 21.02 -5.11
CA ILE A 150 5.22 19.65 -5.30
C ILE A 150 6.42 19.41 -4.38
N GLU A 151 7.34 20.37 -4.28
CA GLU A 151 8.47 20.27 -3.36
C GLU A 151 8.02 20.17 -1.90
N HIS A 152 7.18 21.09 -1.46
CA HIS A 152 6.76 21.17 -0.08
C HIS A 152 5.96 19.95 0.37
N GLU A 153 5.04 19.47 -0.44
CA GLU A 153 4.09 18.41 -0.07
C GLU A 153 4.65 17.00 -0.32
N PHE A 154 5.51 16.82 -1.35
CA PHE A 154 5.89 15.50 -1.82
C PHE A 154 7.41 15.25 -1.86
N THR A 155 8.19 16.09 -2.57
CA THR A 155 9.56 15.70 -2.96
C THR A 155 10.64 16.04 -1.94
N ARG A 156 10.39 16.91 -0.97
CA ARG A 156 11.39 17.31 0.03
C ARG A 156 12.01 16.16 0.86
N PHE A 157 11.39 14.99 0.87
CA PHE A 157 11.87 13.80 1.58
C PHE A 157 12.21 12.64 0.65
N LEU A 158 12.24 12.89 -0.65
CA LEU A 158 12.42 11.89 -1.69
C LEU A 158 13.66 12.23 -2.52
N ALA A 159 14.39 11.22 -2.96
CA ALA A 159 15.54 11.39 -3.86
C ALA A 159 15.09 11.65 -5.31
N THR A 160 14.35 12.75 -5.52
CA THR A 160 13.88 13.25 -6.82
C THR A 160 13.73 14.76 -6.76
N THR A 161 13.55 15.43 -7.91
CA THR A 161 13.23 16.86 -7.98
C THR A 161 11.75 17.07 -8.26
N PRO A 162 11.18 18.27 -7.98
CA PRO A 162 9.80 18.59 -8.34
C PRO A 162 9.49 18.41 -9.83
N GLU A 163 10.42 18.76 -10.71
CA GLU A 163 10.28 18.64 -12.17
C GLU A 163 10.28 17.18 -12.61
N GLU A 164 11.21 16.37 -12.10
CA GLU A 164 11.26 14.92 -12.36
C GLU A 164 9.97 14.26 -11.87
N PHE A 165 9.52 14.60 -10.66
CA PHE A 165 8.29 14.06 -10.09
C PHE A 165 7.05 14.41 -10.90
N ALA A 166 6.95 15.65 -11.40
CA ALA A 166 5.86 16.08 -12.28
C ALA A 166 5.84 15.29 -13.61
N VAL A 167 7.00 15.04 -14.20
CA VAL A 167 7.13 14.19 -15.40
C VAL A 167 6.69 12.75 -15.09
N GLN A 168 7.12 12.18 -13.98
CA GLN A 168 6.73 10.83 -13.55
C GLN A 168 5.20 10.74 -13.35
N LEU A 169 4.58 11.71 -12.68
CA LEU A 169 3.13 11.77 -12.47
C LEU A 169 2.36 11.74 -13.80
N ASN A 170 2.78 12.54 -14.79
CA ASN A 170 2.14 12.54 -16.10
C ASN A 170 2.25 11.17 -16.78
N MET A 171 3.44 10.56 -16.76
CA MET A 171 3.67 9.25 -17.37
C MET A 171 2.85 8.14 -16.73
N VAL A 172 2.76 8.11 -15.39
CA VAL A 172 1.97 7.06 -14.70
C VAL A 172 0.47 7.32 -14.84
N ALA A 173 0.02 8.58 -14.89
CA ALA A 173 -1.37 8.92 -15.14
C ALA A 173 -1.87 8.46 -16.52
N GLU A 174 -0.98 8.47 -17.53
CA GLU A 174 -1.30 8.02 -18.89
C GLU A 174 -1.26 6.49 -19.06
N ARG A 175 -0.34 5.80 -18.33
CA ARG A 175 0.02 4.41 -18.64
C ARG A 175 -0.34 3.42 -17.54
N MET A 176 -0.61 3.88 -16.32
CA MET A 176 -0.80 3.08 -15.12
C MET A 176 -2.04 3.54 -14.34
N ASP A 177 -3.20 3.47 -15.00
CA ASP A 177 -4.49 3.88 -14.41
C ASP A 177 -4.95 2.85 -13.38
N GLY A 178 -5.05 3.26 -12.11
CA GLY A 178 -5.53 2.42 -11.03
C GLY A 178 -6.98 1.97 -11.18
N LEU A 179 -7.82 2.74 -11.89
CA LEU A 179 -9.20 2.33 -12.17
C LEU A 179 -9.27 1.18 -13.18
N ALA A 180 -8.43 1.25 -14.22
CA ALA A 180 -8.33 0.16 -15.18
C ALA A 180 -7.72 -1.10 -14.52
N ALA A 181 -6.73 -0.90 -13.64
CA ALA A 181 -6.11 -1.97 -12.87
C ALA A 181 -7.12 -2.68 -11.96
N ALA A 182 -8.04 -1.94 -11.32
CA ALA A 182 -9.06 -2.51 -10.43
C ALA A 182 -9.96 -3.54 -11.14
N ALA A 183 -10.34 -3.28 -12.38
CA ALA A 183 -11.13 -4.24 -13.17
C ALA A 183 -10.39 -5.56 -13.44
N ALA A 184 -9.05 -5.55 -13.48
CA ALA A 184 -8.21 -6.73 -13.69
C ALA A 184 -7.95 -7.53 -12.40
N ILE A 185 -8.37 -7.03 -11.25
CA ILE A 185 -8.24 -7.73 -9.95
C ILE A 185 -9.29 -8.85 -9.81
N GLU A 186 -10.49 -8.67 -10.38
CA GLU A 186 -11.57 -9.66 -10.34
C GLU A 186 -11.08 -11.06 -10.78
N PRO A 187 -11.44 -12.15 -10.10
CA PRO A 187 -12.41 -12.27 -9.00
C PRO A 187 -11.81 -12.16 -7.58
N ARG A 188 -10.57 -11.69 -7.42
CA ARG A 188 -9.95 -11.58 -6.11
C ARG A 188 -10.63 -10.51 -5.25
N PRO A 189 -10.77 -10.73 -3.92
CA PRO A 189 -11.38 -9.77 -3.01
C PRO A 189 -10.66 -8.41 -3.04
N LEU A 190 -11.42 -7.33 -3.21
CA LEU A 190 -10.96 -5.95 -3.12
C LEU A 190 -11.77 -5.20 -2.07
N LEU A 191 -11.10 -4.60 -1.08
CA LEU A 191 -11.70 -3.66 -0.14
C LEU A 191 -11.32 -2.23 -0.53
N VAL A 192 -12.30 -1.36 -0.64
CA VAL A 192 -12.09 0.08 -0.84
C VAL A 192 -12.75 0.83 0.31
N VAL A 193 -11.93 1.53 1.12
CA VAL A 193 -12.40 2.39 2.21
C VAL A 193 -12.07 3.84 1.89
N HIS A 194 -13.02 4.76 2.07
CA HIS A 194 -12.78 6.17 1.83
C HIS A 194 -13.49 7.08 2.83
N GLY A 195 -12.81 8.15 3.23
CA GLY A 195 -13.39 9.15 4.12
C GLY A 195 -14.19 10.21 3.36
N THR A 196 -15.38 10.55 3.83
CA THR A 196 -16.22 11.56 3.14
C THR A 196 -15.68 12.98 3.27
N ALA A 197 -14.80 13.26 4.25
CA ALA A 197 -14.13 14.54 4.44
C ALA A 197 -12.69 14.59 3.89
N ASP A 198 -12.29 13.61 3.04
CA ASP A 198 -10.98 13.60 2.40
C ASP A 198 -10.83 14.78 1.44
N ARG A 199 -9.87 15.68 1.77
CA ARG A 199 -9.58 16.89 0.97
C ARG A 199 -8.44 16.71 -0.03
N TRP A 200 -7.72 15.58 0.02
CA TRP A 200 -6.62 15.26 -0.88
C TRP A 200 -7.07 14.42 -2.06
N VAL A 201 -7.84 13.38 -1.78
CA VAL A 201 -8.41 12.50 -2.79
C VAL A 201 -9.94 12.57 -2.68
N PRO A 202 -10.61 13.17 -3.66
CA PRO A 202 -12.08 13.25 -3.62
C PRO A 202 -12.73 11.85 -3.55
N VAL A 203 -13.71 11.68 -2.68
CA VAL A 203 -14.48 10.43 -2.51
C VAL A 203 -15.07 9.92 -3.83
N ALA A 204 -15.30 10.81 -4.79
CA ALA A 204 -15.75 10.45 -6.14
C ALA A 204 -14.80 9.46 -6.84
N GLN A 205 -13.48 9.51 -6.57
CA GLN A 205 -12.54 8.53 -7.12
C GLN A 205 -12.79 7.13 -6.55
N ALA A 206 -13.10 7.03 -5.26
CA ALA A 206 -13.41 5.74 -4.63
C ALA A 206 -14.73 5.15 -5.12
N ARG A 207 -15.73 5.99 -5.38
CA ARG A 207 -17.01 5.56 -5.98
C ARG A 207 -16.80 5.02 -7.39
N GLU A 208 -16.01 5.72 -8.22
CA GLU A 208 -15.65 5.24 -9.55
C GLU A 208 -14.82 3.94 -9.49
N LEU A 209 -13.90 3.84 -8.51
CA LEU A 209 -13.13 2.62 -8.27
C LEU A 209 -14.02 1.42 -7.99
N ARG A 210 -15.02 1.57 -7.11
CA ARG A 210 -16.04 0.56 -6.84
C ARG A 210 -16.78 0.11 -8.10
N GLU A 211 -17.21 1.09 -8.92
CA GLU A 211 -17.95 0.78 -10.16
C GLU A 211 -17.12 -0.04 -11.16
N ARG A 212 -15.80 0.19 -11.19
CA ARG A 212 -14.87 -0.50 -12.09
C ARG A 212 -14.41 -1.86 -11.58
N ALA A 213 -14.36 -2.04 -10.26
CA ALA A 213 -13.77 -3.21 -9.63
C ALA A 213 -14.63 -4.48 -9.69
N GLY A 214 -15.92 -4.37 -10.02
CA GLY A 214 -16.81 -5.53 -10.13
C GLY A 214 -17.41 -6.02 -8.80
N PRO A 215 -18.12 -7.16 -8.80
CA PRO A 215 -18.91 -7.64 -7.68
C PRO A 215 -18.10 -8.14 -6.47
N SER A 216 -16.83 -8.52 -6.62
CA SER A 216 -15.97 -8.91 -5.50
C SER A 216 -15.45 -7.72 -4.68
N CYS A 217 -15.81 -6.50 -5.06
CA CYS A 217 -15.41 -5.28 -4.35
C CYS A 217 -16.34 -4.98 -3.17
N CYS A 218 -15.77 -5.02 -1.96
CA CYS A 218 -16.37 -4.45 -0.76
C CYS A 218 -16.03 -2.95 -0.69
N TYR A 219 -17.04 -2.10 -0.55
CA TYR A 219 -16.87 -0.64 -0.52
C TYR A 219 -17.46 -0.04 0.74
N VAL A 220 -16.68 0.80 1.43
CA VAL A 220 -17.08 1.47 2.67
C VAL A 220 -16.73 2.96 2.62
N GLU A 221 -17.71 3.84 2.82
CA GLU A 221 -17.48 5.25 3.12
C GLU A 221 -17.55 5.45 4.63
N VAL A 222 -16.55 6.13 5.20
CA VAL A 222 -16.51 6.50 6.63
C VAL A 222 -16.85 7.98 6.72
N GLU A 223 -17.99 8.28 7.33
CA GLU A 223 -18.51 9.64 7.42
C GLU A 223 -17.59 10.51 8.29
N GLY A 224 -17.23 11.70 7.77
CA GLY A 224 -16.37 12.65 8.45
C GLY A 224 -14.89 12.26 8.54
N ALA A 225 -14.48 11.10 8.05
CA ALA A 225 -13.08 10.72 8.03
C ALA A 225 -12.30 11.56 7.01
N ASP A 226 -11.14 12.05 7.42
CA ASP A 226 -10.17 12.74 6.58
C ASP A 226 -9.28 11.77 5.81
N HIS A 227 -8.34 12.27 5.01
CA HIS A 227 -7.42 11.46 4.19
C HIS A 227 -6.60 10.44 4.99
N ALA A 228 -6.13 10.82 6.18
CA ALA A 228 -5.33 9.95 7.05
C ALA A 228 -6.19 9.13 8.03
N PHE A 229 -7.51 9.34 8.05
CA PHE A 229 -8.41 8.77 9.05
C PHE A 229 -8.02 9.16 10.47
N SER A 230 -7.58 10.40 10.67
CA SER A 230 -6.94 10.87 11.91
C SER A 230 -7.72 10.54 13.17
N TRP A 231 -9.05 10.66 13.14
CA TRP A 231 -9.94 10.36 14.26
C TRP A 231 -10.68 9.02 14.13
N HIS A 232 -10.44 8.28 13.03
CA HIS A 232 -11.13 7.03 12.69
C HIS A 232 -10.16 5.84 12.57
N ARG A 233 -8.91 5.95 13.12
CA ARG A 233 -7.87 4.91 12.98
C ARG A 233 -8.29 3.58 13.60
N ALA A 234 -8.98 3.62 14.75
CA ALA A 234 -9.47 2.39 15.40
C ALA A 234 -10.52 1.68 14.54
N GLU A 235 -11.51 2.44 14.04
CA GLU A 235 -12.56 1.94 13.16
C GLU A 235 -11.99 1.38 11.85
N LEU A 236 -11.09 2.12 11.18
CA LEU A 236 -10.39 1.68 9.98
C LEU A 236 -9.65 0.34 10.21
N GLY A 237 -8.93 0.24 11.33
CA GLY A 237 -8.18 -0.96 11.66
C GLY A 237 -9.08 -2.18 11.92
N ASP A 238 -10.21 -2.01 12.63
CA ASP A 238 -11.17 -3.10 12.86
C ASP A 238 -11.83 -3.55 11.56
N LEU A 239 -12.20 -2.60 10.70
CA LEU A 239 -12.78 -2.88 9.40
C LEU A 239 -11.81 -3.68 8.51
N ILE A 240 -10.55 -3.22 8.40
CA ILE A 240 -9.54 -3.89 7.55
C ILE A 240 -9.25 -5.30 8.07
N VAL A 241 -9.03 -5.47 9.38
CA VAL A 241 -8.70 -6.79 9.96
C VAL A 241 -9.89 -7.74 9.85
N GLY A 242 -11.10 -7.27 10.12
CA GLY A 242 -12.32 -8.06 9.96
C GLY A 242 -12.46 -8.59 8.54
N TRP A 243 -12.36 -7.69 7.56
CA TRP A 243 -12.47 -8.04 6.15
C TRP A 243 -11.35 -8.99 5.68
N LEU A 244 -10.09 -8.78 6.09
CA LEU A 244 -8.97 -9.67 5.74
C LEU A 244 -9.18 -11.10 6.24
N ASN A 245 -9.71 -11.25 7.46
CA ASN A 245 -10.02 -12.58 8.01
C ASN A 245 -11.08 -13.29 7.17
N GLU A 246 -12.12 -12.59 6.72
CA GLU A 246 -13.16 -13.18 5.86
C GLU A 246 -12.62 -13.51 4.47
N ALA A 247 -11.82 -12.62 3.88
CA ALA A 247 -11.35 -12.72 2.49
C ALA A 247 -10.25 -13.76 2.28
N VAL A 248 -9.42 -14.07 3.30
CA VAL A 248 -8.21 -14.90 3.14
C VAL A 248 -8.25 -16.17 3.99
N THR A 249 -8.99 -16.19 5.09
CA THR A 249 -9.05 -17.35 6.01
C THR A 249 -10.40 -18.03 6.04
N GLY A 250 -11.44 -17.46 5.43
CA GLY A 250 -12.75 -18.07 5.18
C GLY A 250 -12.70 -18.87 3.90
#